data_13f459bd67c9322e779df68d953df2c7
#
_entry.id   13f459bd67c9322e779df68d953df2c7
#
_cell.length_a   1.000
_cell.length_b   1.000
_cell.length_c   1.000
_cell.angle_alpha   90.00
_cell.angle_beta   90.00
_cell.angle_gamma   90.00
#
_symmetry.space_group_name_H-M   'P 1'
#
loop_
_entity.id
_entity.type
_entity.pdbx_description
1 polymer ?
#
loop_
_entity_poly.entity_id
_entity_poly.type
_entity_poly.pdbx_seq_one_letter_code
_entity_poly.pdbx_strand_id
1 'polypeptide(L)'
;MKSRTFRKLAAGIGLALLSTTAPSVKSAESAENASNSNDGTSIWEVTKNGDAVYIGGTIHILPVSEFPLPTQFTDIYQQSDTVVFEAELPDSTDVAAQQQMMMELSYQNGKTLKDTLTDQTFKALDQYLSAFGASANQLASFKPGFVTTMLVTMEAQRAQMAGEGVDAYFTQLAKRDGKEREYLESLDFQINMLANLGDGEEERFISETLATLPDLKSELEQTIKAWRAGDTEALNTLVIQAFKQEAPESYDDVFTKRNMNWIPQIEAMFGDDDKEFVLVGAGHLVGEDNVLKLLEQKGYSVKQL
;
A
#
# COMPACT_ATOMS: atom_id res chain seq x y z
N MET A 1 13.00 -32.01 -5.57
CA MET A 1 13.22 -30.82 -4.75
C MET A 1 13.22 -29.62 -5.69
N LYS A 2 12.06 -29.05 -6.00
CA LYS A 2 11.94 -27.79 -6.77
C LYS A 2 11.33 -26.75 -5.85
N SER A 3 12.13 -25.77 -5.62
CA SER A 3 11.95 -24.37 -5.17
C SER A 3 10.56 -23.95 -4.69
N ARG A 4 10.44 -23.73 -3.38
CA ARG A 4 9.36 -23.04 -2.67
C ARG A 4 9.62 -21.52 -2.64
N THR A 5 9.82 -20.86 -3.79
CA THR A 5 10.37 -19.50 -3.80
C THR A 5 9.47 -18.42 -4.41
N PHE A 6 8.20 -18.69 -4.67
CA PHE A 6 7.28 -17.69 -5.26
C PHE A 6 6.07 -17.51 -4.35
N ARG A 7 6.00 -16.48 -3.49
CA ARG A 7 4.92 -16.42 -2.50
C ARG A 7 4.44 -15.05 -1.99
N LYS A 8 4.87 -13.85 -2.51
CA LYS A 8 4.61 -12.63 -1.72
C LYS A 8 4.23 -11.34 -2.47
N LEU A 9 3.84 -11.39 -3.74
CA LEU A 9 3.60 -10.17 -4.55
C LEU A 9 2.40 -9.33 -4.11
N ALA A 10 1.40 -9.94 -3.51
CA ALA A 10 0.06 -9.37 -3.46
C ALA A 10 -0.19 -8.31 -2.37
N ALA A 11 0.59 -8.31 -1.29
CA ALA A 11 0.26 -7.50 -0.11
C ALA A 11 0.79 -6.05 -0.13
N GLY A 12 1.63 -5.69 -1.10
CA GLY A 12 2.38 -4.43 -1.08
C GLY A 12 2.00 -3.38 -2.13
N ILE A 13 1.13 -3.69 -3.11
CA ILE A 13 0.96 -2.81 -4.25
C ILE A 13 -0.50 -2.50 -4.53
N GLY A 14 -0.82 -1.22 -4.61
CA GLY A 14 -1.99 -0.72 -5.33
C GLY A 14 -3.34 -0.81 -4.66
N LEU A 15 -3.43 -1.17 -3.37
CA LEU A 15 -4.71 -1.29 -2.69
C LEU A 15 -5.32 0.04 -2.22
N ALA A 16 -4.56 1.12 -2.13
CA ALA A 16 -5.10 2.43 -1.80
C ALA A 16 -6.19 2.90 -2.77
N LEU A 17 -6.12 2.47 -4.04
CA LEU A 17 -7.04 2.91 -5.09
C LEU A 17 -8.41 2.22 -5.08
N LEU A 18 -8.59 1.10 -4.36
CA LEU A 18 -9.84 0.33 -4.35
C LEU A 18 -10.60 0.38 -3.02
N SER A 19 -10.20 1.21 -2.07
CA SER A 19 -10.86 1.37 -0.77
C SER A 19 -12.20 2.11 -0.90
N THR A 20 -13.14 1.56 -1.66
CA THR A 20 -14.49 2.11 -1.74
C THR A 20 -15.47 1.21 -0.99
N THR A 21 -16.12 1.80 0.03
CA THR A 21 -17.27 1.31 0.78
C THR A 21 -17.02 0.21 1.83
N ALA A 22 -16.35 0.57 2.93
CA ALA A 22 -16.65 -0.06 4.21
C ALA A 22 -17.68 0.80 4.97
N PRO A 23 -18.64 0.18 5.71
CA PRO A 23 -19.58 0.95 6.51
C PRO A 23 -18.83 1.69 7.62
N SER A 24 -19.16 2.96 7.80
CA SER A 24 -18.61 3.84 8.85
C SER A 24 -18.56 3.11 10.20
N VAL A 25 -17.38 2.93 10.72
CA VAL A 25 -17.16 2.45 12.08
C VAL A 25 -17.63 3.55 13.03
N LYS A 26 -18.71 3.28 13.80
CA LYS A 26 -19.08 4.11 14.95
C LYS A 26 -17.90 4.12 15.90
N SER A 27 -17.49 5.32 16.29
CA SER A 27 -16.47 5.58 17.32
C SER A 27 -16.68 4.63 18.52
N ALA A 28 -15.72 3.71 18.70
CA ALA A 28 -15.60 2.98 19.94
C ALA A 28 -14.91 3.90 20.96
N GLU A 29 -15.67 4.31 21.98
CA GLU A 29 -15.10 4.95 23.17
C GLU A 29 -14.11 4.00 23.85
N SER A 30 -12.94 4.58 24.14
CA SER A 30 -11.90 4.19 25.09
C SER A 30 -12.03 2.81 25.76
N ALA A 31 -11.17 1.89 25.32
CA ALA A 31 -10.70 0.81 26.18
C ALA A 31 -9.23 1.10 26.55
N GLU A 32 -9.03 1.62 27.76
CA GLU A 32 -7.71 1.66 28.41
C GLU A 32 -7.22 0.21 28.61
N ASN A 33 -6.23 -0.15 27.82
CA ASN A 33 -5.24 -1.16 28.18
C ASN A 33 -3.98 -0.89 27.36
N ALA A 34 -3.25 0.15 27.77
CA ALA A 34 -1.89 0.38 27.33
C ALA A 34 -1.00 -0.68 27.99
N SER A 35 -0.61 -1.70 27.24
CA SER A 35 0.59 -2.45 27.58
C SER A 35 1.78 -1.56 27.25
N ASN A 36 2.47 -1.09 28.29
CA ASN A 36 3.79 -0.50 28.21
C ASN A 36 4.76 -1.58 27.69
N SER A 37 4.90 -1.72 26.39
CA SER A 37 6.05 -2.35 25.78
C SER A 37 6.88 -1.24 25.12
N ASN A 38 8.14 -1.21 25.43
CA ASN A 38 9.17 -0.36 24.82
C ASN A 38 9.52 -0.89 23.41
N ASP A 39 8.53 -1.43 22.70
CA ASP A 39 8.68 -1.98 21.39
C ASP A 39 8.54 -0.83 20.40
N GLY A 40 9.50 -0.73 19.47
CA GLY A 40 9.50 0.28 18.41
C GLY A 40 8.18 0.27 17.63
N THR A 41 7.91 1.33 16.91
CA THR A 41 6.77 1.44 16.00
C THR A 41 7.26 1.72 14.59
N SER A 42 6.41 1.56 13.58
CA SER A 42 6.72 1.94 12.20
C SER A 42 6.58 3.45 11.98
N ILE A 43 7.14 4.25 12.92
CA ILE A 43 7.24 5.71 12.83
C ILE A 43 8.66 6.14 13.11
N TRP A 44 9.13 7.13 12.37
CA TRP A 44 10.45 7.74 12.53
C TRP A 44 10.34 9.26 12.66
N GLU A 45 11.15 9.81 13.55
CA GLU A 45 11.46 11.21 13.63
C GLU A 45 12.70 11.49 12.77
N VAL A 46 12.56 12.36 11.79
CA VAL A 46 13.65 12.82 10.93
C VAL A 46 13.97 14.26 11.29
N THR A 47 15.23 14.54 11.66
CA THR A 47 15.60 15.87 12.16
C THR A 47 16.77 16.46 11.38
N LYS A 48 16.76 17.79 11.20
CA LYS A 48 17.88 18.56 10.66
C LYS A 48 17.82 20.01 11.17
N ASN A 49 18.95 20.53 11.65
CA ASN A 49 19.10 21.93 12.10
C ASN A 49 18.11 22.36 13.20
N GLY A 50 17.57 21.40 13.97
CA GLY A 50 16.62 21.69 15.07
C GLY A 50 15.16 21.58 14.66
N ASP A 51 14.90 21.26 13.43
CA ASP A 51 13.56 21.01 12.88
C ASP A 51 13.31 19.50 12.68
N ALA A 52 12.02 19.07 12.64
CA ALA A 52 11.62 17.67 12.64
C ALA A 52 10.39 17.40 11.78
N VAL A 53 10.49 16.41 10.90
CA VAL A 53 9.39 15.79 10.14
C VAL A 53 9.19 14.37 10.66
N TYR A 54 7.94 13.96 10.84
CA TYR A 54 7.60 12.59 11.21
C TYR A 54 7.20 11.77 10.01
N ILE A 55 7.75 10.55 9.87
CA ILE A 55 7.43 9.64 8.77
C ILE A 55 6.88 8.34 9.34
N GLY A 56 5.64 8.00 8.98
CA GLY A 56 4.95 6.78 9.39
C GLY A 56 4.78 5.80 8.24
N GLY A 57 5.12 4.54 8.50
CA GLY A 57 4.87 3.44 7.56
C GLY A 57 3.42 2.98 7.65
N THR A 58 2.75 2.87 6.51
CA THR A 58 1.34 2.45 6.44
C THR A 58 1.16 1.05 5.88
N ILE A 59 -0.01 0.46 6.14
CA ILE A 59 -0.51 -0.76 5.50
C ILE A 59 -1.87 -0.42 4.89
N HIS A 60 -2.03 -0.67 3.59
CA HIS A 60 -3.24 -0.32 2.83
C HIS A 60 -4.44 -1.25 3.10
N ILE A 61 -4.21 -2.46 3.58
CA ILE A 61 -5.27 -3.39 4.02
C ILE A 61 -5.05 -3.69 5.50
N LEU A 62 -5.96 -3.25 6.36
CA LEU A 62 -5.85 -3.50 7.79
C LEU A 62 -7.21 -3.95 8.32
N PRO A 63 -7.33 -5.17 8.89
CA PRO A 63 -8.59 -5.62 9.44
C PRO A 63 -9.05 -4.75 10.62
N VAL A 64 -10.35 -4.62 10.79
CA VAL A 64 -10.96 -3.80 11.87
C VAL A 64 -10.46 -4.21 13.25
N SER A 65 -10.10 -5.47 13.46
CA SER A 65 -9.51 -5.99 14.70
C SER A 65 -8.17 -5.36 15.07
N GLU A 66 -7.49 -4.72 14.13
CA GLU A 66 -6.22 -4.03 14.35
C GLU A 66 -6.38 -2.59 14.87
N PHE A 67 -7.62 -2.11 14.96
CA PHE A 67 -7.91 -0.83 15.59
C PHE A 67 -8.23 -1.01 17.09
N PRO A 68 -7.76 -0.10 17.97
CA PRO A 68 -7.04 1.13 17.62
C PRO A 68 -5.62 0.88 17.11
N LEU A 69 -5.13 1.82 16.29
CA LEU A 69 -3.74 1.85 15.86
C LEU A 69 -2.80 2.06 17.07
N PRO A 70 -1.48 1.78 16.95
CA PRO A 70 -0.50 2.17 17.97
C PRO A 70 -0.64 3.66 18.32
N THR A 71 -0.62 3.98 19.60
CA THR A 71 -0.91 5.35 20.12
C THR A 71 0.01 6.39 19.52
N GLN A 72 1.26 6.02 19.22
CA GLN A 72 2.23 6.91 18.58
C GLN A 72 1.71 7.52 17.26
N PHE A 73 0.96 6.77 16.45
CA PHE A 73 0.36 7.30 15.23
C PHE A 73 -0.63 8.43 15.50
N THR A 74 -1.50 8.25 16.51
CA THR A 74 -2.49 9.28 16.90
C THR A 74 -1.84 10.45 17.61
N ASP A 75 -0.80 10.21 18.41
CA ASP A 75 -0.08 11.26 19.13
C ASP A 75 0.67 12.19 18.15
N ILE A 76 1.35 11.62 17.16
CA ILE A 76 2.02 12.41 16.12
C ILE A 76 0.98 13.14 15.25
N TYR A 77 -0.07 12.46 14.82
CA TYR A 77 -1.15 13.11 14.06
C TYR A 77 -1.75 14.33 14.80
N GLN A 78 -1.97 14.22 16.09
CA GLN A 78 -2.53 15.34 16.88
C GLN A 78 -1.59 16.55 16.93
N GLN A 79 -0.29 16.32 16.93
CA GLN A 79 0.74 17.36 17.00
C GLN A 79 1.10 17.96 15.65
N SER A 80 0.73 17.29 14.54
CA SER A 80 1.04 17.74 13.19
C SER A 80 0.04 18.78 12.70
N ASP A 81 0.51 19.74 11.94
CA ASP A 81 -0.30 20.73 11.24
C ASP A 81 -0.79 20.17 9.90
N THR A 82 0.13 19.55 9.17
CA THR A 82 -0.08 18.96 7.84
C THR A 82 0.12 17.45 7.86
N VAL A 83 -0.75 16.73 7.13
CA VAL A 83 -0.58 15.29 6.89
C VAL A 83 -0.29 15.08 5.41
N VAL A 84 0.84 14.44 5.13
CA VAL A 84 1.33 14.20 3.77
C VAL A 84 1.13 12.75 3.40
N PHE A 85 0.46 12.47 2.30
CA PHE A 85 0.18 11.11 1.80
C PHE A 85 0.93 10.84 0.50
N GLU A 86 0.98 9.58 0.07
CA GLU A 86 1.54 9.24 -1.24
C GLU A 86 0.76 9.91 -2.37
N ALA A 87 -0.56 9.75 -2.39
CA ALA A 87 -1.44 10.37 -3.37
C ALA A 87 -2.83 10.65 -2.78
N GLU A 88 -3.59 11.51 -3.46
CA GLU A 88 -4.99 11.71 -3.12
C GLU A 88 -5.81 10.44 -3.44
N LEU A 89 -6.64 10.02 -2.48
CA LEU A 89 -7.57 8.93 -2.72
C LEU A 89 -8.68 9.38 -3.68
N PRO A 90 -9.10 8.53 -4.64
CA PRO A 90 -10.17 8.88 -5.58
C PRO A 90 -11.45 9.25 -4.84
N ASP A 91 -12.08 10.34 -5.24
CA ASP A 91 -13.41 10.67 -4.75
C ASP A 91 -14.43 9.68 -5.33
N SER A 92 -15.06 8.89 -4.45
CA SER A 92 -16.07 7.91 -4.84
C SER A 92 -17.33 8.53 -5.45
N THR A 93 -17.51 9.84 -5.34
CA THR A 93 -18.64 10.57 -5.91
C THR A 93 -18.33 11.19 -7.28
N ASP A 94 -17.04 11.28 -7.66
CA ASP A 94 -16.63 11.76 -8.98
C ASP A 94 -16.70 10.63 -10.03
N VAL A 95 -17.88 10.52 -10.66
CA VAL A 95 -18.14 9.49 -11.68
C VAL A 95 -17.22 9.65 -12.90
N ALA A 96 -16.83 10.87 -13.26
CA ALA A 96 -15.98 11.12 -14.42
C ALA A 96 -14.54 10.63 -14.15
N ALA A 97 -13.99 10.97 -12.98
CA ALA A 97 -12.68 10.48 -12.55
C ALA A 97 -12.65 8.94 -12.44
N GLN A 98 -13.71 8.33 -11.91
CA GLN A 98 -13.82 6.86 -11.86
C GLN A 98 -13.87 6.22 -13.24
N GLN A 99 -14.62 6.80 -14.19
CA GLN A 99 -14.65 6.29 -15.55
C GLN A 99 -13.29 6.41 -16.24
N GLN A 100 -12.60 7.53 -16.06
CA GLN A 100 -11.24 7.71 -16.59
C GLN A 100 -10.28 6.67 -16.00
N MET A 101 -10.29 6.48 -14.69
CA MET A 101 -9.48 5.45 -14.01
C MET A 101 -9.75 4.06 -14.58
N MET A 102 -11.01 3.67 -14.77
CA MET A 102 -11.37 2.37 -15.35
C MET A 102 -10.87 2.24 -16.80
N MET A 103 -10.88 3.32 -17.58
CA MET A 103 -10.31 3.32 -18.92
C MET A 103 -8.78 3.11 -18.91
N GLU A 104 -8.05 3.78 -18.03
CA GLU A 104 -6.59 3.64 -17.90
C GLU A 104 -6.19 2.23 -17.46
N LEU A 105 -6.99 1.62 -16.58
CA LEU A 105 -6.78 0.27 -16.05
C LEU A 105 -7.24 -0.83 -17.03
N SER A 106 -7.80 -0.45 -18.20
CA SER A 106 -8.27 -1.38 -19.23
C SER A 106 -7.31 -1.45 -20.41
N TYR A 107 -7.28 -2.60 -21.06
CA TYR A 107 -6.64 -2.73 -22.37
C TYR A 107 -7.32 -1.84 -23.40
N GLN A 108 -6.51 -1.26 -24.27
CA GLN A 108 -6.99 -0.49 -25.41
C GLN A 108 -6.98 -1.35 -26.68
N ASN A 109 -7.67 -0.89 -27.74
CA ASN A 109 -7.63 -1.52 -29.06
C ASN A 109 -8.18 -2.96 -29.13
N GLY A 110 -9.06 -3.32 -28.21
CA GLY A 110 -9.72 -4.63 -28.20
C GLY A 110 -8.86 -5.80 -27.71
N LYS A 111 -7.63 -5.55 -27.23
CA LYS A 111 -6.83 -6.55 -26.51
C LYS A 111 -7.56 -6.97 -25.22
N THR A 112 -7.39 -8.22 -24.82
CA THR A 112 -7.97 -8.77 -23.59
C THR A 112 -6.98 -9.68 -22.88
N LEU A 113 -7.25 -10.02 -21.62
CA LEU A 113 -6.48 -11.04 -20.90
C LEU A 113 -6.44 -12.39 -21.64
N LYS A 114 -7.49 -12.70 -22.41
CA LYS A 114 -7.54 -13.93 -23.21
C LYS A 114 -6.46 -14.01 -24.28
N ASP A 115 -5.98 -12.85 -24.75
CA ASP A 115 -4.94 -12.76 -25.76
C ASP A 115 -3.53 -12.90 -25.15
N THR A 116 -3.42 -12.80 -23.82
CA THR A 116 -2.15 -12.77 -23.10
C THR A 116 -1.97 -13.96 -22.15
N LEU A 117 -3.06 -14.61 -21.75
CA LEU A 117 -3.04 -15.76 -20.84
C LEU A 117 -3.17 -17.07 -21.63
N THR A 118 -2.53 -18.11 -21.10
CA THR A 118 -2.81 -19.48 -21.57
C THR A 118 -4.24 -19.88 -21.20
N ASP A 119 -4.82 -20.83 -21.93
CA ASP A 119 -6.12 -21.40 -21.60
C ASP A 119 -6.16 -21.97 -20.17
N GLN A 120 -5.03 -22.50 -19.69
CA GLN A 120 -4.91 -23.05 -18.35
C GLN A 120 -5.04 -21.94 -17.29
N THR A 121 -4.31 -20.83 -17.43
CA THR A 121 -4.34 -19.71 -16.48
C THR A 121 -5.68 -18.98 -16.53
N PHE A 122 -6.23 -18.75 -17.74
CA PHE A 122 -7.55 -18.15 -17.89
C PHE A 122 -8.65 -18.98 -17.21
N LYS A 123 -8.59 -20.32 -17.36
CA LYS A 123 -9.52 -21.24 -16.68
C LYS A 123 -9.31 -21.25 -15.16
N ALA A 124 -8.08 -21.18 -14.68
CA ALA A 124 -7.79 -21.10 -13.25
C ALA A 124 -8.34 -19.79 -12.64
N LEU A 125 -8.18 -18.67 -13.35
CA LEU A 125 -8.78 -17.38 -12.99
C LEU A 125 -10.30 -17.46 -12.93
N ASP A 126 -10.94 -18.06 -13.95
CA ASP A 126 -12.39 -18.23 -13.99
C ASP A 126 -12.91 -19.12 -12.85
N GLN A 127 -12.21 -20.21 -12.58
CA GLN A 127 -12.52 -21.09 -11.46
C GLN A 127 -12.42 -20.39 -10.11
N TYR A 128 -11.37 -19.57 -9.90
CA TYR A 128 -11.23 -18.78 -8.68
C TYR A 128 -12.38 -17.77 -8.52
N LEU A 129 -12.65 -16.99 -9.57
CA LEU A 129 -13.70 -15.97 -9.54
C LEU A 129 -15.10 -16.56 -9.38
N SER A 130 -15.35 -17.78 -9.86
CA SER A 130 -16.64 -18.46 -9.71
C SER A 130 -17.05 -18.67 -8.25
N ALA A 131 -16.08 -18.82 -7.33
CA ALA A 131 -16.32 -18.89 -5.90
C ALA A 131 -16.91 -17.59 -5.31
N PHE A 132 -16.77 -16.49 -6.03
CA PHE A 132 -17.31 -15.17 -5.68
C PHE A 132 -18.51 -14.77 -6.56
N GLY A 133 -19.01 -15.68 -7.38
CA GLY A 133 -20.12 -15.39 -8.31
C GLY A 133 -19.73 -14.54 -9.52
N ALA A 134 -18.43 -14.43 -9.82
CA ALA A 134 -17.89 -13.69 -10.94
C ALA A 134 -17.26 -14.64 -11.99
N SER A 135 -16.83 -14.09 -13.14
CA SER A 135 -16.14 -14.83 -14.18
C SER A 135 -14.94 -14.07 -14.74
N ALA A 136 -13.96 -14.80 -15.29
CA ALA A 136 -12.80 -14.20 -15.94
C ALA A 136 -13.20 -13.34 -17.16
N ASN A 137 -14.29 -13.65 -17.83
CA ASN A 137 -14.80 -12.84 -18.95
C ASN A 137 -15.22 -11.43 -18.51
N GLN A 138 -15.71 -11.24 -17.29
CA GLN A 138 -16.08 -9.92 -16.77
C GLN A 138 -14.84 -9.03 -16.51
N LEU A 139 -13.69 -9.64 -16.28
CA LEU A 139 -12.42 -8.95 -16.04
C LEU A 139 -11.51 -8.93 -17.29
N ALA A 140 -11.92 -9.55 -18.39
CA ALA A 140 -11.04 -9.78 -19.53
C ALA A 140 -10.51 -8.49 -20.18
N SER A 141 -11.24 -7.37 -20.09
CA SER A 141 -10.82 -6.09 -20.63
C SER A 141 -9.81 -5.34 -19.75
N PHE A 142 -9.62 -5.76 -18.49
CA PHE A 142 -8.72 -5.08 -17.57
C PHE A 142 -7.28 -5.60 -17.65
N LYS A 143 -6.35 -4.71 -17.38
CA LYS A 143 -4.91 -5.01 -17.35
C LYS A 143 -4.54 -5.84 -16.10
N PRO A 144 -3.43 -6.58 -16.13
CA PRO A 144 -3.07 -7.54 -15.07
C PRO A 144 -2.91 -6.90 -13.69
N GLY A 145 -2.33 -5.70 -13.58
CA GLY A 145 -2.17 -5.02 -12.31
C GLY A 145 -3.50 -4.77 -11.59
N PHE A 146 -4.53 -4.32 -12.32
CA PHE A 146 -5.87 -4.14 -11.74
C PHE A 146 -6.51 -5.48 -11.35
N VAL A 147 -6.41 -6.49 -12.22
CA VAL A 147 -6.98 -7.82 -11.95
C VAL A 147 -6.34 -8.43 -10.70
N THR A 148 -5.02 -8.37 -10.58
CA THR A 148 -4.30 -8.85 -9.39
C THR A 148 -4.76 -8.13 -8.13
N THR A 149 -4.87 -6.80 -8.17
CA THR A 149 -5.36 -6.01 -7.03
C THR A 149 -6.78 -6.42 -6.63
N MET A 150 -7.67 -6.67 -7.60
CA MET A 150 -9.00 -7.20 -7.32
C MET A 150 -8.96 -8.57 -6.66
N LEU A 151 -8.15 -9.50 -7.18
CA LEU A 151 -8.02 -10.86 -6.62
C LEU A 151 -7.55 -10.82 -5.17
N VAL A 152 -6.56 -10.00 -4.87
CA VAL A 152 -6.04 -9.80 -3.50
C VAL A 152 -7.10 -9.22 -2.59
N THR A 153 -7.83 -8.20 -3.05
CA THR A 153 -8.93 -7.59 -2.27
C THR A 153 -10.03 -8.60 -1.97
N MET A 154 -10.45 -9.38 -2.98
CA MET A 154 -11.47 -10.43 -2.80
C MET A 154 -11.00 -11.51 -1.82
N GLU A 155 -9.75 -11.92 -1.92
CA GLU A 155 -9.17 -12.91 -1.00
C GLU A 155 -9.04 -12.37 0.43
N ALA A 156 -8.59 -11.12 0.59
CA ALA A 156 -8.53 -10.46 1.89
C ALA A 156 -9.93 -10.37 2.53
N GLN A 157 -10.97 -10.05 1.75
CA GLN A 157 -12.36 -10.07 2.22
C GLN A 157 -12.78 -11.48 2.66
N ARG A 158 -12.51 -12.50 1.85
CA ARG A 158 -12.81 -13.90 2.17
C ARG A 158 -12.09 -14.37 3.43
N ALA A 159 -10.86 -13.94 3.62
CA ALA A 159 -10.02 -14.26 4.77
C ALA A 159 -10.36 -13.44 6.03
N GLN A 160 -11.30 -12.50 5.94
CA GLN A 160 -11.64 -11.53 7.00
C GLN A 160 -10.44 -10.64 7.40
N MET A 161 -9.55 -10.38 6.45
CA MET A 161 -8.38 -9.51 6.59
C MET A 161 -8.60 -8.14 5.93
N ALA A 162 -9.71 -7.95 5.22
CA ALA A 162 -10.03 -6.67 4.62
C ALA A 162 -10.50 -5.66 5.68
N GLY A 163 -10.13 -4.40 5.44
CA GLY A 163 -10.55 -3.28 6.25
C GLY A 163 -9.88 -2.01 5.74
N GLU A 164 -10.12 -0.92 6.42
CA GLU A 164 -9.57 0.38 6.09
C GLU A 164 -8.06 0.39 6.38
N GLY A 165 -7.26 0.76 5.38
CA GLY A 165 -5.82 0.96 5.57
C GLY A 165 -5.51 2.17 6.43
N VAL A 166 -4.28 2.24 6.92
CA VAL A 166 -3.81 3.36 7.75
C VAL A 166 -3.92 4.69 6.99
N ASP A 167 -3.61 4.68 5.69
CA ASP A 167 -3.71 5.86 4.80
C ASP A 167 -5.14 6.38 4.71
N ALA A 168 -6.09 5.49 4.44
CA ALA A 168 -7.50 5.84 4.32
C ALA A 168 -8.07 6.34 5.66
N TYR A 169 -7.69 5.71 6.76
CA TYR A 169 -8.06 6.14 8.10
C TYR A 169 -7.62 7.58 8.38
N PHE A 170 -6.33 7.90 8.17
CA PHE A 170 -5.82 9.25 8.42
C PHE A 170 -6.31 10.26 7.38
N THR A 171 -6.57 9.86 6.13
CA THR A 171 -7.22 10.72 5.14
C THR A 171 -8.60 11.17 5.61
N GLN A 172 -9.43 10.25 6.11
CA GLN A 172 -10.77 10.57 6.63
C GLN A 172 -10.68 11.39 7.92
N LEU A 173 -9.73 11.06 8.79
CA LEU A 173 -9.48 11.78 10.03
C LEU A 173 -9.10 13.23 9.74
N ALA A 174 -8.13 13.47 8.84
CA ALA A 174 -7.68 14.80 8.43
C ALA A 174 -8.81 15.61 7.75
N LYS A 175 -9.63 14.98 6.91
CA LYS A 175 -10.83 15.61 6.34
C LYS A 175 -11.80 16.06 7.43
N ARG A 176 -12.08 15.20 8.39
CA ARG A 176 -13.01 15.50 9.50
C ARG A 176 -12.51 16.64 10.37
N ASP A 177 -11.21 16.63 10.69
CA ASP A 177 -10.57 17.57 11.61
C ASP A 177 -10.15 18.87 10.91
N GLY A 178 -10.29 18.96 9.57
CA GLY A 178 -9.92 20.14 8.78
C GLY A 178 -8.41 20.38 8.70
N LYS A 179 -7.59 19.34 8.90
CA LYS A 179 -6.13 19.43 8.76
C LYS A 179 -5.74 19.59 7.29
N GLU A 180 -4.63 20.28 7.06
CA GLU A 180 -4.00 20.38 5.74
C GLU A 180 -3.54 19.00 5.26
N ARG A 181 -3.67 18.76 3.96
CA ARG A 181 -3.28 17.50 3.33
C ARG A 181 -2.47 17.77 2.09
N GLU A 182 -1.33 17.16 2.02
CA GLU A 182 -0.43 17.22 0.87
C GLU A 182 -0.18 15.83 0.29
N TYR A 183 0.36 15.79 -0.91
CA TYR A 183 0.54 14.57 -1.66
C TYR A 183 1.88 14.56 -2.37
N LEU A 184 2.64 13.47 -2.22
CA LEU A 184 3.94 13.26 -2.83
C LEU A 184 3.85 12.94 -4.33
N GLU A 185 2.70 12.40 -4.76
CA GLU A 185 2.43 11.98 -6.13
C GLU A 185 1.00 12.35 -6.55
N SER A 186 0.78 12.44 -7.85
CA SER A 186 -0.57 12.58 -8.38
C SER A 186 -1.28 11.22 -8.42
N LEU A 187 -2.62 11.25 -8.33
CA LEU A 187 -3.46 10.07 -8.51
C LEU A 187 -3.22 9.43 -9.90
N ASP A 188 -3.08 10.24 -10.95
CA ASP A 188 -2.80 9.76 -12.32
C ASP A 188 -1.50 8.98 -12.39
N PHE A 189 -0.45 9.40 -11.64
CA PHE A 189 0.80 8.66 -11.57
C PHE A 189 0.58 7.26 -10.98
N GLN A 190 -0.14 7.15 -9.88
CA GLN A 190 -0.41 5.84 -9.25
C GLN A 190 -1.32 4.95 -10.11
N ILE A 191 -2.33 5.52 -10.77
CA ILE A 191 -3.18 4.78 -11.72
C ILE A 191 -2.33 4.23 -12.87
N ASN A 192 -1.46 5.05 -13.46
CA ASN A 192 -0.58 4.63 -14.55
C ASN A 192 0.42 3.54 -14.09
N MET A 193 0.99 3.67 -12.90
CA MET A 193 1.87 2.64 -12.32
C MET A 193 1.12 1.31 -12.20
N LEU A 194 -0.07 1.31 -11.62
CA LEU A 194 -0.91 0.12 -11.51
C LEU A 194 -1.30 -0.45 -12.87
N ALA A 195 -1.64 0.41 -13.84
CA ALA A 195 -2.00 0.01 -15.19
C ALA A 195 -0.86 -0.68 -15.94
N ASN A 196 0.40 -0.35 -15.64
CA ASN A 196 1.57 -0.92 -16.29
C ASN A 196 2.17 -2.11 -15.52
N LEU A 197 1.69 -2.38 -14.31
CA LEU A 197 2.16 -3.49 -13.50
C LEU A 197 1.82 -4.83 -14.16
N GLY A 198 2.85 -5.63 -14.46
CA GLY A 198 2.73 -6.93 -15.14
C GLY A 198 2.51 -6.83 -16.66
N ASP A 199 2.67 -5.64 -17.28
CA ASP A 199 2.58 -5.50 -18.75
C ASP A 199 3.75 -6.22 -19.42
N GLY A 200 3.43 -7.06 -20.42
CA GLY A 200 4.39 -7.94 -21.10
C GLY A 200 4.70 -9.24 -20.35
N GLU A 201 4.26 -9.39 -19.10
CA GLU A 201 4.46 -10.57 -18.25
C GLU A 201 3.10 -11.09 -17.68
N GLU A 202 2.00 -10.82 -18.38
CA GLU A 202 0.63 -11.01 -17.89
C GLU A 202 0.36 -12.45 -17.44
N GLU A 203 0.84 -13.43 -18.21
CA GLU A 203 0.70 -14.87 -17.90
C GLU A 203 1.36 -15.20 -16.54
N ARG A 204 2.62 -14.79 -16.38
CA ARG A 204 3.37 -15.02 -15.16
C ARG A 204 2.70 -14.32 -13.99
N PHE A 205 2.38 -13.05 -14.15
CA PHE A 205 1.84 -12.18 -13.10
C PHE A 205 0.51 -12.71 -12.55
N ILE A 206 -0.44 -13.09 -13.42
CA ILE A 206 -1.73 -13.65 -13.01
C ILE A 206 -1.59 -15.06 -12.43
N SER A 207 -0.77 -15.93 -13.04
CA SER A 207 -0.61 -17.30 -12.55
C SER A 207 0.06 -17.37 -11.18
N GLU A 208 1.07 -16.53 -10.94
CA GLU A 208 1.75 -16.41 -9.65
C GLU A 208 0.81 -15.83 -8.59
N THR A 209 0.05 -14.78 -8.92
CA THR A 209 -0.99 -14.24 -8.02
C THR A 209 -1.95 -15.34 -7.58
N LEU A 210 -2.56 -16.06 -8.53
CA LEU A 210 -3.49 -17.15 -8.20
C LEU A 210 -2.86 -18.24 -7.31
N ALA A 211 -1.57 -18.50 -7.48
CA ALA A 211 -0.85 -19.49 -6.67
C ALA A 211 -0.57 -19.03 -5.24
N THR A 212 -0.48 -17.71 -5.00
CA THR A 212 -0.17 -17.13 -3.67
C THR A 212 -1.41 -16.79 -2.84
N LEU A 213 -2.57 -16.56 -3.46
CA LEU A 213 -3.81 -16.21 -2.75
C LEU A 213 -4.15 -17.11 -1.55
N PRO A 214 -3.95 -18.45 -1.58
CA PRO A 214 -4.25 -19.31 -0.42
C PRO A 214 -3.43 -18.99 0.84
N ASP A 215 -2.24 -18.40 0.68
CA ASP A 215 -1.33 -18.05 1.77
C ASP A 215 -1.52 -16.59 2.25
N LEU A 216 -2.31 -15.77 1.53
CA LEU A 216 -2.47 -14.32 1.74
C LEU A 216 -2.79 -13.96 3.20
N LYS A 217 -3.70 -14.69 3.84
CA LYS A 217 -4.05 -14.45 5.25
C LYS A 217 -2.83 -14.48 6.15
N SER A 218 -2.04 -15.55 6.05
CA SER A 218 -0.84 -15.73 6.86
C SER A 218 0.22 -14.68 6.58
N GLU A 219 0.33 -14.24 5.33
CA GLU A 219 1.29 -13.20 4.92
C GLU A 219 0.88 -11.82 5.47
N LEU A 220 -0.41 -11.47 5.39
CA LEU A 220 -0.93 -10.25 5.98
C LEU A 220 -0.76 -10.25 7.50
N GLU A 221 -1.09 -11.34 8.20
CA GLU A 221 -0.91 -11.45 9.66
C GLU A 221 0.56 -11.25 10.06
N GLN A 222 1.51 -11.83 9.33
CA GLN A 222 2.94 -11.66 9.60
C GLN A 222 3.41 -10.22 9.34
N THR A 223 2.94 -9.62 8.23
CA THR A 223 3.29 -8.24 7.86
C THR A 223 2.73 -7.24 8.86
N ILE A 224 1.46 -7.40 9.27
CA ILE A 224 0.82 -6.56 10.29
C ILE A 224 1.56 -6.68 11.63
N LYS A 225 1.93 -7.90 12.02
CA LYS A 225 2.69 -8.13 13.25
C LYS A 225 4.04 -7.42 13.21
N ALA A 226 4.79 -7.55 12.11
CA ALA A 226 6.09 -6.88 11.93
C ALA A 226 5.93 -5.35 11.93
N TRP A 227 4.90 -4.84 11.26
CA TRP A 227 4.59 -3.42 11.22
C TRP A 227 4.26 -2.85 12.60
N ARG A 228 3.42 -3.52 13.38
CA ARG A 228 3.07 -3.08 14.75
C ARG A 228 4.27 -3.08 15.69
N ALA A 229 5.20 -4.01 15.49
CA ALA A 229 6.42 -4.10 16.28
C ALA A 229 7.54 -3.15 15.79
N GLY A 230 7.35 -2.44 14.67
CA GLY A 230 8.40 -1.66 14.05
C GLY A 230 9.61 -2.51 13.59
N ASP A 231 9.38 -3.79 13.30
CA ASP A 231 10.43 -4.74 12.88
C ASP A 231 10.80 -4.52 11.41
N THR A 232 11.76 -3.64 11.19
CA THR A 232 12.23 -3.25 9.85
C THR A 232 12.88 -4.40 9.09
N GLU A 233 13.52 -5.37 9.78
CA GLU A 233 14.16 -6.52 9.14
C GLU A 233 13.09 -7.50 8.64
N ALA A 234 12.09 -7.79 9.48
CA ALA A 234 10.97 -8.62 9.07
C ALA A 234 10.18 -7.97 7.92
N LEU A 235 9.88 -6.66 7.99
CA LEU A 235 9.21 -5.93 6.92
C LEU A 235 10.03 -5.94 5.62
N ASN A 236 11.35 -5.73 5.68
CA ASN A 236 12.21 -5.84 4.52
C ASN A 236 12.12 -7.24 3.89
N THR A 237 12.13 -8.28 4.70
CA THR A 237 12.04 -9.67 4.21
C THR A 237 10.66 -9.97 3.60
N LEU A 238 9.60 -9.56 4.30
CA LEU A 238 8.21 -9.88 3.94
C LEU A 238 7.70 -9.05 2.75
N VAL A 239 8.21 -7.83 2.57
CA VAL A 239 7.73 -6.90 1.53
C VAL A 239 8.78 -6.76 0.42
N ILE A 240 9.95 -6.22 0.73
CA ILE A 240 10.92 -5.81 -0.28
C ILE A 240 11.61 -7.00 -0.94
N GLN A 241 12.15 -7.94 -0.15
CA GLN A 241 12.84 -9.10 -0.71
C GLN A 241 11.87 -10.02 -1.45
N ALA A 242 10.64 -10.12 -0.95
CA ALA A 242 9.58 -10.84 -1.63
C ALA A 242 9.27 -10.20 -3.00
N PHE A 243 9.04 -8.89 -3.02
CA PHE A 243 8.75 -8.17 -4.26
C PHE A 243 9.89 -8.27 -5.29
N LYS A 244 11.15 -8.09 -4.85
CA LYS A 244 12.34 -8.26 -5.72
C LYS A 244 12.43 -9.66 -6.33
N GLN A 245 11.93 -10.68 -5.65
CA GLN A 245 11.93 -12.07 -6.18
C GLN A 245 10.78 -12.32 -7.16
N GLU A 246 9.64 -11.71 -6.94
CA GLU A 246 8.40 -11.97 -7.68
C GLU A 246 8.20 -11.04 -8.88
N ALA A 247 8.61 -9.78 -8.77
CA ALA A 247 8.52 -8.78 -9.84
C ALA A 247 9.76 -7.88 -9.89
N PRO A 248 10.95 -8.44 -10.14
CA PRO A 248 12.20 -7.68 -10.17
C PRO A 248 12.19 -6.54 -11.18
N GLU A 249 11.49 -6.73 -12.30
CA GLU A 249 11.33 -5.73 -13.36
C GLU A 249 10.53 -4.50 -12.93
N SER A 250 9.61 -4.66 -11.98
CA SER A 250 8.76 -3.58 -11.48
C SER A 250 9.31 -2.91 -10.21
N TYR A 251 10.37 -3.46 -9.61
CA TYR A 251 10.89 -2.97 -8.32
C TYR A 251 11.33 -1.50 -8.38
N ASP A 252 12.04 -1.13 -9.43
CA ASP A 252 12.52 0.24 -9.60
C ASP A 252 11.37 1.24 -9.74
N ASP A 253 10.33 0.88 -10.47
CA ASP A 253 9.18 1.75 -10.70
C ASP A 253 8.27 1.87 -9.47
N VAL A 254 8.13 0.79 -8.72
CA VAL A 254 7.26 0.77 -7.53
C VAL A 254 7.94 1.36 -6.30
N PHE A 255 9.25 1.19 -6.14
CA PHE A 255 9.97 1.61 -4.93
C PHE A 255 11.08 2.64 -5.22
N THR A 256 12.15 2.26 -5.93
CA THR A 256 13.37 3.07 -5.99
C THR A 256 13.14 4.45 -6.57
N LYS A 257 12.50 4.56 -7.74
CA LYS A 257 12.23 5.84 -8.41
C LYS A 257 11.30 6.73 -7.59
N ARG A 258 10.28 6.16 -6.99
CA ARG A 258 9.34 6.88 -6.12
C ARG A 258 10.05 7.43 -4.90
N ASN A 259 10.81 6.59 -4.19
CA ASN A 259 11.60 7.01 -3.04
C ASN A 259 12.50 8.19 -3.39
N MET A 260 13.23 8.11 -4.51
CA MET A 260 14.10 9.19 -4.98
C MET A 260 13.34 10.48 -5.33
N ASN A 261 12.15 10.38 -5.93
CA ASN A 261 11.31 11.52 -6.29
C ASN A 261 10.67 12.21 -5.07
N TRP A 262 10.46 11.49 -3.98
CA TRP A 262 9.89 12.03 -2.76
C TRP A 262 10.91 12.81 -1.92
N ILE A 263 12.21 12.48 -2.02
CA ILE A 263 13.23 13.13 -1.19
C ILE A 263 13.24 14.64 -1.30
N PRO A 264 13.26 15.28 -2.51
CA PRO A 264 13.26 16.75 -2.58
C PRO A 264 12.00 17.38 -1.97
N GLN A 265 10.86 16.69 -2.01
CA GLN A 265 9.62 17.17 -1.43
C GLN A 265 9.67 17.09 0.10
N ILE A 266 10.18 15.98 0.66
CA ILE A 266 10.38 15.85 2.10
C ILE A 266 11.45 16.84 2.59
N GLU A 267 12.52 17.09 1.82
CA GLU A 267 13.51 18.10 2.16
C GLU A 267 12.92 19.53 2.22
N ALA A 268 11.90 19.82 1.41
CA ALA A 268 11.25 21.13 1.37
C ALA A 268 10.32 21.37 2.59
N MET A 269 9.97 20.35 3.36
CA MET A 269 9.18 20.44 4.59
C MET A 269 10.01 20.95 5.79
N PHE A 270 11.34 21.06 5.63
CA PHE A 270 12.21 21.54 6.70
C PHE A 270 12.50 23.03 6.56
N GLY A 271 12.48 23.75 7.66
CA GLY A 271 12.90 25.15 7.75
C GLY A 271 11.77 26.15 7.90
N ASP A 272 10.57 25.69 8.19
CA ASP A 272 9.42 26.50 8.60
C ASP A 272 8.92 26.10 10.00
N ASP A 273 7.77 26.63 10.42
CA ASP A 273 7.22 26.39 11.75
C ASP A 273 6.15 25.28 11.77
N ASP A 274 5.83 24.69 10.61
CA ASP A 274 4.81 23.63 10.47
C ASP A 274 5.39 22.28 10.90
N LYS A 275 4.51 21.37 11.27
CA LYS A 275 4.87 19.99 11.62
C LYS A 275 4.15 19.02 10.68
N GLU A 276 4.92 18.30 9.90
CA GLU A 276 4.39 17.34 8.95
C GLU A 276 4.41 15.93 9.51
N PHE A 277 3.35 15.22 9.18
CA PHE A 277 3.28 13.78 9.34
C PHE A 277 3.14 13.12 7.97
N VAL A 278 4.24 12.59 7.46
CA VAL A 278 4.32 11.90 6.17
C VAL A 278 3.93 10.44 6.35
N LEU A 279 2.91 10.00 5.63
CA LEU A 279 2.37 8.65 5.66
C LEU A 279 2.58 7.97 4.31
N VAL A 280 3.47 6.97 4.28
CA VAL A 280 3.82 6.20 3.08
C VAL A 280 3.81 4.70 3.40
N GLY A 281 3.56 3.86 2.40
CA GLY A 281 3.58 2.41 2.59
C GLY A 281 4.86 1.93 3.28
N ALA A 282 4.74 1.06 4.28
CA ALA A 282 5.86 0.61 5.10
C ALA A 282 7.03 0.02 4.29
N GLY A 283 6.75 -0.49 3.08
CA GLY A 283 7.78 -0.95 2.15
C GLY A 283 8.75 0.14 1.71
N HIS A 284 8.32 1.41 1.64
CA HIS A 284 9.17 2.54 1.28
C HIS A 284 10.17 2.95 2.37
N LEU A 285 10.00 2.44 3.59
CA LEU A 285 10.82 2.79 4.76
C LEU A 285 11.81 1.68 5.16
N VAL A 286 11.83 0.57 4.43
CA VAL A 286 12.71 -0.58 4.72
C VAL A 286 13.50 -1.00 3.48
N GLY A 287 14.57 -1.77 3.66
CA GLY A 287 15.43 -2.22 2.56
C GLY A 287 16.61 -1.29 2.29
N GLU A 288 17.21 -1.39 1.09
CA GLU A 288 18.45 -0.68 0.76
C GLU A 288 18.19 0.75 0.25
N ASP A 289 17.20 0.91 -0.64
CA ASP A 289 16.89 2.16 -1.34
C ASP A 289 15.68 2.88 -0.70
N ASN A 290 15.51 2.74 0.63
CA ASN A 290 14.37 3.31 1.34
C ASN A 290 14.55 4.82 1.61
N VAL A 291 13.42 5.50 1.82
CA VAL A 291 13.35 6.96 2.06
C VAL A 291 14.24 7.39 3.24
N LEU A 292 14.22 6.63 4.34
CA LEU A 292 14.97 6.98 5.55
C LEU A 292 16.48 6.98 5.30
N LYS A 293 17.01 5.94 4.64
CA LYS A 293 18.43 5.87 4.27
C LYS A 293 18.84 6.96 3.28
N LEU A 294 17.96 7.30 2.34
CA LEU A 294 18.23 8.40 1.40
C LEU A 294 18.33 9.75 2.12
N LEU A 295 17.49 9.97 3.15
CA LEU A 295 17.58 11.16 3.99
C LEU A 295 18.84 11.16 4.86
N GLU A 296 19.21 10.01 5.48
CA GLU A 296 20.46 9.87 6.24
C GLU A 296 21.69 10.22 5.38
N GLN A 297 21.74 9.75 4.11
CA GLN A 297 22.82 10.08 3.17
C GLN A 297 22.93 11.58 2.87
N LYS A 298 21.84 12.33 3.06
CA LYS A 298 21.78 13.79 2.90
C LYS A 298 22.02 14.55 4.23
N GLY A 299 22.39 13.81 5.28
CA GLY A 299 22.78 14.38 6.57
C GLY A 299 21.61 14.69 7.51
N TYR A 300 20.45 14.06 7.30
CA TYR A 300 19.36 14.05 8.27
C TYR A 300 19.64 13.00 9.35
N SER A 301 19.23 13.28 10.58
CA SER A 301 19.23 12.29 11.65
C SER A 301 17.89 11.58 11.66
N VAL A 302 17.92 10.26 11.64
CA VAL A 302 16.71 9.42 11.62
C VAL A 302 16.66 8.59 12.89
N LYS A 303 15.54 8.63 13.59
CA LYS A 303 15.31 7.89 14.82
C LYS A 303 13.95 7.23 14.81
N GLN A 304 13.90 5.91 14.96
CA GLN A 304 12.66 5.16 15.16
C GLN A 304 12.07 5.44 16.55
N LEU A 305 10.75 5.61 16.64
CA LEU A 305 10.01 5.92 17.87
C LEU A 305 9.43 4.67 18.53
#